data_a45674858b8f6411cd6dbdead7f211be
#
_entry.id   a45674858b8f6411cd6dbdead7f211be
#
_cell.length_a   1.000
_cell.length_b   1.000
_cell.length_c   1.000
_cell.angle_alpha   90.00
_cell.angle_beta   90.00
_cell.angle_gamma   90.00
#
_symmetry.space_group_name_H-M   'P 1'
#
loop_
_entity.id
_entity.type
_entity.pdbx_description
1 polymer ?
#
loop_
_entity_poly.entity_id
_entity_poly.type
_entity_poly.pdbx_seq_one_letter_code
_entity_poly.pdbx_strand_id
1 'polypeptide(L)'
;SCLFRYAYGLVLRIDLDTGLYTVPYGEFLARKKIPSQGDYEAMLKEAVRSNIVAEDSEDVYALCRIENLRQVFESDKRELLCEYRAKMSAGGTRWIQSRFFFATSGRSRLCYSTITDITETRHERERSRVALLYDFALSEESGEIYECNLTRNTFRIIRHSSGTFLPLPDEGRLDDLKAMVRESMIH
;
A
#
# COMPACT_ATOMS: atom_id res chain seq x y z
N SER A 1 -12.79 4.37 25.61
CA SER A 1 -12.06 5.26 24.69
C SER A 1 -10.54 5.01 24.65
N CYS A 2 -10.00 4.05 25.40
CA CYS A 2 -8.55 3.74 25.43
C CYS A 2 -8.04 2.92 24.23
N LEU A 3 -8.89 2.14 23.58
CA LEU A 3 -8.51 1.25 22.47
C LEU A 3 -8.03 2.00 21.21
N PHE A 4 -8.52 3.21 20.96
CA PHE A 4 -8.13 4.02 19.81
C PHE A 4 -6.72 4.62 19.92
N ARG A 5 -6.18 4.76 21.14
CA ARG A 5 -4.88 5.41 21.36
C ARG A 5 -3.67 4.63 20.83
N TYR A 6 -3.76 3.31 20.80
CA TYR A 6 -2.64 2.45 20.41
C TYR A 6 -2.67 1.98 18.95
N ALA A 7 -3.85 2.06 18.31
CA ALA A 7 -4.04 1.53 16.96
C ALA A 7 -3.92 2.57 15.83
N TYR A 8 -4.16 3.86 16.12
CA TYR A 8 -4.27 4.89 15.08
C TYR A 8 -3.46 6.15 15.45
N GLY A 9 -2.66 6.63 14.48
CA GLY A 9 -1.85 7.84 14.67
C GLY A 9 -2.69 9.14 14.61
N LEU A 10 -3.81 9.13 13.87
CA LEU A 10 -4.71 10.27 13.70
C LEU A 10 -6.13 9.79 13.43
N VAL A 11 -7.12 10.43 14.04
CA VAL A 11 -8.54 10.23 13.76
C VAL A 11 -9.15 11.57 13.36
N LEU A 12 -9.79 11.60 12.20
CA LEU A 12 -10.59 12.74 11.73
C LEU A 12 -12.07 12.39 11.80
N ARG A 13 -12.87 13.35 12.20
CA ARG A 13 -14.34 13.32 12.04
C ARG A 13 -14.68 14.35 10.97
N ILE A 14 -15.30 13.90 9.90
CA ILE A 14 -15.68 14.71 8.74
C ILE A 14 -17.20 14.76 8.68
N ASP A 15 -17.76 15.94 8.62
CA ASP A 15 -19.17 16.17 8.37
C ASP A 15 -19.36 16.27 6.84
N LEU A 16 -20.05 15.27 6.27
CA LEU A 16 -20.25 15.19 4.83
C LEU A 16 -21.24 16.22 4.30
N ASP A 17 -22.09 16.78 5.15
CA ASP A 17 -23.07 17.79 4.75
C ASP A 17 -22.39 19.15 4.61
N THR A 18 -21.58 19.53 5.61
CA THR A 18 -20.90 20.84 5.65
C THR A 18 -19.52 20.84 5.01
N GLY A 19 -18.87 19.70 4.88
CA GLY A 19 -17.46 19.57 4.43
C GLY A 19 -16.44 19.98 5.49
N LEU A 20 -16.87 20.18 6.74
CA LEU A 20 -15.96 20.52 7.84
C LEU A 20 -15.41 19.27 8.52
N TYR A 21 -14.18 19.37 9.01
CA TYR A 21 -13.59 18.31 9.83
C TYR A 21 -13.25 18.77 11.24
N THR A 22 -13.17 17.82 12.15
CA THR A 22 -12.59 17.95 13.48
C THR A 22 -11.62 16.80 13.76
N VAL A 23 -10.65 17.03 14.65
CA VAL A 23 -9.67 16.00 15.06
C VAL A 23 -9.95 15.61 16.51
N PRO A 24 -10.77 14.57 16.76
CA PRO A 24 -11.04 14.09 18.11
C PRO A 24 -9.85 13.40 18.76
N TYR A 25 -8.91 12.88 17.95
CA TYR A 25 -7.69 12.25 18.44
C TYR A 25 -6.56 12.38 17.41
N GLY A 26 -5.34 12.72 17.87
CA GLY A 26 -4.15 12.77 17.02
C GLY A 26 -2.88 13.12 17.79
N GLU A 27 -1.99 12.16 17.97
CA GLU A 27 -0.62 12.42 18.44
C GLU A 27 0.19 13.17 17.36
N PHE A 28 -0.21 13.08 16.11
CA PHE A 28 0.41 13.75 14.97
C PHE A 28 0.18 15.28 14.95
N LEU A 29 -0.82 15.80 15.63
CA LEU A 29 -1.14 17.23 15.66
C LEU A 29 0.01 18.08 16.17
N ALA A 30 0.72 17.61 17.19
CA ALA A 30 1.85 18.34 17.78
C ALA A 30 3.05 18.43 16.81
N ARG A 31 3.19 17.49 15.87
CA ARG A 31 4.35 17.43 14.95
C ARG A 31 4.12 18.10 13.59
N LYS A 32 2.87 18.17 13.09
CA LYS A 32 2.57 18.64 11.72
C LYS A 32 1.68 19.88 11.63
N LYS A 33 1.37 20.58 12.72
CA LYS A 33 0.55 21.81 12.72
C LYS A 33 -0.79 21.67 11.97
N ILE A 34 -1.41 20.50 11.98
CA ILE A 34 -2.76 20.33 11.43
C ILE A 34 -3.74 21.01 12.38
N PRO A 35 -4.57 21.98 11.93
CA PRO A 35 -5.60 22.58 12.76
C PRO A 35 -6.54 21.50 13.32
N SER A 36 -7.02 21.71 14.54
CA SER A 36 -7.95 20.77 15.19
C SER A 36 -9.33 20.70 14.51
N GLN A 37 -9.64 21.68 13.67
CA GLN A 37 -10.86 21.76 12.87
C GLN A 37 -10.64 22.67 11.65
N GLY A 38 -11.48 22.52 10.64
CA GLY A 38 -11.43 23.36 9.44
C GLY A 38 -12.18 22.78 8.26
N ASP A 39 -11.92 23.32 7.08
CA ASP A 39 -12.42 22.81 5.81
C ASP A 39 -11.62 21.56 5.41
N TYR A 40 -12.34 20.46 5.18
CA TYR A 40 -11.73 19.17 4.87
C TYR A 40 -11.03 19.18 3.51
N GLU A 41 -11.66 19.77 2.50
CA GLU A 41 -11.13 19.79 1.14
C GLU A 41 -9.84 20.61 1.05
N ALA A 42 -9.79 21.76 1.75
CA ALA A 42 -8.59 22.58 1.83
C ALA A 42 -7.44 21.84 2.54
N MET A 43 -7.76 21.14 3.64
CA MET A 43 -6.79 20.33 4.38
C MET A 43 -6.28 19.16 3.52
N LEU A 44 -7.16 18.46 2.79
CA LEU A 44 -6.78 17.37 1.91
C LEU A 44 -5.84 17.83 0.79
N LYS A 45 -6.17 18.93 0.10
CA LYS A 45 -5.33 19.50 -0.96
C LYS A 45 -3.93 19.85 -0.45
N GLU A 46 -3.85 20.45 0.73
CA GLU A 46 -2.56 20.78 1.33
C GLU A 46 -1.79 19.51 1.74
N ALA A 47 -2.45 18.52 2.31
CA ALA A 47 -1.84 17.24 2.68
C ALA A 47 -1.30 16.49 1.47
N VAL A 48 -2.07 16.42 0.37
CA VAL A 48 -1.65 15.78 -0.88
C VAL A 48 -0.43 16.48 -1.46
N ARG A 49 -0.45 17.81 -1.53
CA ARG A 49 0.65 18.62 -2.09
C ARG A 49 1.94 18.47 -1.29
N SER A 50 1.84 18.52 0.03
CA SER A 50 3.01 18.65 0.92
C SER A 50 3.56 17.32 1.41
N ASN A 51 2.70 16.31 1.60
CA ASN A 51 3.06 15.09 2.33
C ASN A 51 3.00 13.81 1.51
N ILE A 52 2.37 13.80 0.33
CA ILE A 52 2.22 12.58 -0.47
C ILE A 52 3.23 12.60 -1.62
N VAL A 53 3.76 11.43 -2.00
CA VAL A 53 4.65 11.34 -3.16
C VAL A 53 3.87 11.65 -4.43
N ALA A 54 4.54 12.23 -5.43
CA ALA A 54 3.89 12.77 -6.62
C ALA A 54 3.10 11.70 -7.39
N GLU A 55 3.64 10.49 -7.48
CA GLU A 55 3.03 9.38 -8.20
C GLU A 55 1.71 8.90 -7.60
N ASP A 56 1.52 9.08 -6.27
CA ASP A 56 0.32 8.64 -5.56
C ASP A 56 -0.70 9.80 -5.41
N SER A 57 -0.30 11.04 -5.69
CA SER A 57 -1.06 12.26 -5.35
C SER A 57 -2.41 12.35 -6.02
N GLU A 58 -2.50 12.02 -7.31
CA GLU A 58 -3.74 12.10 -8.09
C GLU A 58 -4.77 11.08 -7.61
N ASP A 59 -4.34 9.84 -7.44
CA ASP A 59 -5.20 8.73 -6.98
C ASP A 59 -5.72 8.99 -5.57
N VAL A 60 -4.84 9.43 -4.65
CA VAL A 60 -5.22 9.76 -3.27
C VAL A 60 -6.24 10.90 -3.25
N TYR A 61 -6.00 11.97 -4.01
CA TYR A 61 -6.95 13.08 -4.06
C TYR A 61 -8.31 12.64 -4.62
N ALA A 62 -8.32 11.91 -5.74
CA ALA A 62 -9.55 11.42 -6.35
C ALA A 62 -10.36 10.54 -5.40
N LEU A 63 -9.66 9.66 -4.64
CA LEU A 63 -10.30 8.73 -3.71
C LEU A 63 -10.83 9.43 -2.44
N CYS A 64 -10.06 10.38 -1.90
CA CYS A 64 -10.33 10.97 -0.59
C CYS A 64 -11.11 12.29 -0.63
N ARG A 65 -11.34 12.91 -1.80
CA ARG A 65 -12.08 14.17 -1.91
C ARG A 65 -13.52 14.04 -1.40
N ILE A 66 -14.05 15.14 -0.86
CA ILE A 66 -15.35 15.13 -0.18
C ILE A 66 -16.51 14.60 -1.05
N GLU A 67 -16.49 14.90 -2.34
CA GLU A 67 -17.51 14.43 -3.28
C GLU A 67 -17.49 12.90 -3.43
N ASN A 68 -16.30 12.29 -3.52
CA ASN A 68 -16.21 10.84 -3.57
C ASN A 68 -16.67 10.21 -2.25
N LEU A 69 -16.31 10.79 -1.10
CA LEU A 69 -16.78 10.30 0.19
C LEU A 69 -18.31 10.34 0.31
N ARG A 70 -18.96 11.39 -0.21
CA ARG A 70 -20.42 11.47 -0.33
C ARG A 70 -21.01 10.37 -1.20
N GLN A 71 -20.42 10.13 -2.37
CA GLN A 71 -20.85 9.07 -3.30
C GLN A 71 -20.70 7.68 -2.67
N VAL A 72 -19.59 7.43 -1.97
CA VAL A 72 -19.36 6.16 -1.26
C VAL A 72 -20.38 5.98 -0.14
N PHE A 73 -20.68 7.03 0.63
CA PHE A 73 -21.73 6.99 1.65
C PHE A 73 -23.10 6.59 1.07
N GLU A 74 -23.45 7.07 -0.12
CA GLU A 74 -24.72 6.77 -0.80
C GLU A 74 -24.74 5.38 -1.46
N SER A 75 -23.61 4.74 -1.65
CA SER A 75 -23.45 3.45 -2.37
C SER A 75 -23.52 2.20 -1.48
N ASP A 76 -24.05 2.26 -0.27
CA ASP A 76 -24.10 1.16 0.70
C ASP A 76 -22.73 0.60 1.14
N LYS A 77 -21.64 1.16 0.69
CA LYS A 77 -20.31 0.81 1.17
C LYS A 77 -20.11 1.37 2.57
N ARG A 78 -19.72 0.52 3.49
CA ARG A 78 -19.50 0.91 4.89
C ARG A 78 -18.13 1.47 5.18
N GLU A 79 -17.17 1.17 4.30
CA GLU A 79 -15.80 1.65 4.45
C GLU A 79 -15.14 1.92 3.09
N LEU A 80 -14.13 2.79 3.11
CA LEU A 80 -13.22 3.06 2.01
C LEU A 80 -11.79 2.99 2.53
N LEU A 81 -10.91 2.35 1.78
CA LEU A 81 -9.48 2.22 2.08
C LEU A 81 -8.66 2.93 1.02
N CYS A 82 -7.63 3.66 1.47
CA CYS A 82 -6.65 4.30 0.62
C CYS A 82 -5.26 4.06 1.20
N GLU A 83 -4.37 3.40 0.45
CA GLU A 83 -2.97 3.20 0.82
C GLU A 83 -2.09 4.03 -0.11
N TYR A 84 -1.12 4.74 0.46
CA TYR A 84 -0.24 5.64 -0.28
C TYR A 84 1.10 5.84 0.42
N ARG A 85 2.07 6.37 -0.30
CA ARG A 85 3.38 6.72 0.25
C ARG A 85 3.41 8.18 0.70
N ALA A 86 3.74 8.39 1.97
CA ALA A 86 3.92 9.70 2.55
C ALA A 86 5.40 10.06 2.66
N LYS A 87 5.74 11.32 2.34
CA LYS A 87 7.07 11.91 2.53
C LYS A 87 7.32 12.13 4.01
N MET A 88 8.50 11.79 4.47
CA MET A 88 8.92 12.03 5.86
C MET A 88 9.80 13.27 5.94
N SER A 89 9.65 14.06 7.02
CA SER A 89 10.46 15.26 7.25
C SER A 89 11.96 14.98 7.43
N ALA A 90 12.30 13.77 7.88
CA ALA A 90 13.67 13.31 8.01
C ALA A 90 14.25 12.69 6.72
N GLY A 91 13.50 12.75 5.61
CA GLY A 91 13.81 12.07 4.35
C GLY A 91 13.21 10.65 4.28
N GLY A 92 13.09 10.15 3.04
CA GLY A 92 12.45 8.86 2.78
C GLY A 92 10.92 8.90 2.74
N THR A 93 10.32 7.72 2.60
CA THR A 93 8.87 7.54 2.49
C THR A 93 8.38 6.46 3.45
N ARG A 94 7.11 6.55 3.85
CA ARG A 94 6.39 5.53 4.61
C ARG A 94 5.08 5.19 3.94
N TRP A 95 4.65 3.95 4.08
CA TRP A 95 3.34 3.53 3.67
C TRP A 95 2.30 3.89 4.71
N ILE A 96 1.29 4.62 4.28
CA ILE A 96 0.18 5.08 5.11
C ILE A 96 -1.10 4.46 4.59
N GLN A 97 -1.97 4.06 5.51
CA GLN A 97 -3.34 3.65 5.22
C GLN A 97 -4.29 4.66 5.84
N SER A 98 -5.13 5.26 5.01
CA SER A 98 -6.32 5.99 5.43
C SER A 98 -7.52 5.09 5.27
N ARG A 99 -8.28 4.89 6.36
CA ARG A 99 -9.51 4.11 6.37
C ARG A 99 -10.66 5.01 6.77
N PHE A 100 -11.69 5.03 5.95
CA PHE A 100 -12.87 5.85 6.14
C PHE A 100 -14.06 4.98 6.51
N PHE A 101 -14.75 5.34 7.59
CA PHE A 101 -15.95 4.68 8.07
C PHE A 101 -17.12 5.66 8.01
N PHE A 102 -18.24 5.21 7.50
CA PHE A 102 -19.42 6.03 7.32
C PHE A 102 -20.47 5.74 8.38
N ALA A 103 -21.08 6.81 8.92
CA ALA A 103 -22.10 6.73 9.95
C ALA A 103 -23.12 7.86 9.81
N THR A 104 -24.30 7.65 10.36
CA THR A 104 -25.33 8.69 10.55
C THR A 104 -25.45 9.04 12.02
N SER A 105 -25.60 10.33 12.33
CA SER A 105 -25.91 10.81 13.68
C SER A 105 -27.08 11.80 13.60
N GLY A 106 -28.26 11.36 13.96
CA GLY A 106 -29.47 12.11 13.72
C GLY A 106 -29.71 12.31 12.22
N ARG A 107 -29.66 13.57 11.76
CA ARG A 107 -29.80 13.93 10.35
C ARG A 107 -28.44 14.13 9.64
N SER A 108 -27.33 14.10 10.38
CA SER A 108 -26.01 14.39 9.82
C SER A 108 -25.35 13.13 9.26
N ARG A 109 -24.76 13.26 8.08
CA ARG A 109 -23.91 12.24 7.43
C ARG A 109 -22.48 12.45 7.86
N LEU A 110 -21.90 11.48 8.53
CA LEU A 110 -20.55 11.57 9.09
C LEU A 110 -19.62 10.54 8.46
N CYS A 111 -18.36 10.95 8.31
CA CYS A 111 -17.28 10.06 7.97
C CYS A 111 -16.17 10.18 9.03
N TYR A 112 -15.67 9.04 9.51
CA TYR A 112 -14.52 8.98 10.39
C TYR A 112 -13.35 8.42 9.60
N SER A 113 -12.24 9.15 9.53
CA SER A 113 -11.01 8.68 8.91
C SER A 113 -9.99 8.35 9.99
N THR A 114 -9.40 7.15 9.89
CA THR A 114 -8.24 6.75 10.68
C THR A 114 -7.02 6.71 9.77
N ILE A 115 -5.88 7.22 10.27
CA ILE A 115 -4.62 7.27 9.52
C ILE A 115 -3.58 6.48 10.29
N THR A 116 -3.01 5.45 9.66
CA THR A 116 -2.10 4.49 10.28
C THR A 116 -0.85 4.30 9.41
N ASP A 117 0.32 4.25 10.03
CA ASP A 117 1.55 3.82 9.38
C ASP A 117 1.53 2.29 9.25
N ILE A 118 1.56 1.80 8.01
CA ILE A 118 1.52 0.36 7.68
C ILE A 118 2.84 -0.14 7.08
N THR A 119 3.93 0.64 7.20
CA THR A 119 5.21 0.33 6.57
C THR A 119 5.72 -1.05 7.00
N GLU A 120 5.77 -1.30 8.31
CA GLU A 120 6.23 -2.58 8.85
C GLU A 120 5.29 -3.73 8.45
N THR A 121 3.98 -3.53 8.58
CA THR A 121 2.98 -4.52 8.18
C THR A 121 3.08 -4.90 6.70
N ARG A 122 3.38 -3.92 5.82
CA ARG A 122 3.61 -4.22 4.39
C ARG A 122 4.90 -5.01 4.17
N HIS A 123 5.97 -4.66 4.86
CA HIS A 123 7.22 -5.42 4.79
C HIS A 123 7.05 -6.86 5.29
N GLU A 124 6.30 -7.06 6.36
CA GLU A 124 5.99 -8.40 6.88
C GLU A 124 5.14 -9.21 5.88
N ARG A 125 4.10 -8.60 5.31
CA ARG A 125 3.27 -9.25 4.28
C ARG A 125 4.07 -9.63 3.05
N GLU A 126 4.95 -8.76 2.58
CA GLU A 126 5.79 -9.07 1.41
C GLU A 126 6.81 -10.16 1.72
N ARG A 127 7.46 -10.13 2.90
CA ARG A 127 8.33 -11.21 3.36
C ARG A 127 7.59 -12.55 3.43
N SER A 128 6.38 -12.57 4.02
CA SER A 128 5.56 -13.79 4.11
C SER A 128 5.12 -14.28 2.74
N ARG A 129 4.77 -13.37 1.82
CA ARG A 129 4.39 -13.72 0.45
C ARG A 129 5.56 -14.37 -0.30
N VAL A 130 6.74 -13.79 -0.19
CA VAL A 130 7.96 -14.33 -0.79
C VAL A 130 8.28 -15.70 -0.19
N ALA A 131 8.21 -15.87 1.14
CA ALA A 131 8.42 -17.16 1.80
C ALA A 131 7.45 -18.24 1.31
N LEU A 132 6.15 -17.92 1.20
CA LEU A 132 5.14 -18.85 0.66
C LEU A 132 5.43 -19.23 -0.80
N LEU A 133 5.89 -18.30 -1.62
CA LEU A 133 6.28 -18.59 -3.01
C LEU A 133 7.50 -19.51 -3.06
N TYR A 134 8.48 -19.32 -2.18
CA TYR A 134 9.62 -20.23 -2.05
C TYR A 134 9.20 -21.61 -1.58
N ASP A 135 8.35 -21.72 -0.54
CA ASP A 135 7.83 -23.00 -0.04
C ASP A 135 7.04 -23.76 -1.12
N PHE A 136 6.20 -23.05 -1.87
CA PHE A 136 5.47 -23.64 -2.99
C PHE A 136 6.42 -24.10 -4.10
N ALA A 137 7.39 -23.25 -4.46
CA ALA A 137 8.38 -23.56 -5.47
C ALA A 137 9.29 -24.73 -5.07
N LEU A 138 9.60 -24.90 -3.78
CA LEU A 138 10.41 -25.99 -3.24
C LEU A 138 9.63 -27.27 -2.98
N SER A 139 8.30 -27.31 -3.22
CA SER A 139 7.51 -28.52 -3.07
C SER A 139 8.04 -29.65 -3.98
N GLU A 140 7.86 -30.90 -3.58
CA GLU A 140 8.42 -32.08 -4.29
C GLU A 140 7.90 -32.22 -5.74
N GLU A 141 6.78 -31.59 -6.07
CA GLU A 141 6.16 -31.65 -7.39
C GLU A 141 6.82 -30.72 -8.42
N SER A 142 7.68 -29.81 -7.97
CA SER A 142 8.36 -28.85 -8.86
C SER A 142 9.66 -29.44 -9.44
N GLY A 143 9.85 -29.30 -10.74
CA GLY A 143 11.08 -29.65 -11.43
C GLY A 143 12.23 -28.68 -11.11
N GLU A 144 12.66 -27.90 -12.09
CA GLU A 144 13.64 -26.83 -11.92
C GLU A 144 12.96 -25.53 -11.50
N ILE A 145 13.60 -24.78 -10.61
CA ILE A 145 13.09 -23.50 -10.10
C ILE A 145 14.10 -22.42 -10.33
N TYR A 146 13.66 -21.35 -10.97
CA TYR A 146 14.46 -20.18 -11.30
C TYR A 146 13.93 -18.95 -10.58
N GLU A 147 14.81 -18.18 -9.97
CA GLU A 147 14.54 -16.81 -9.53
C GLU A 147 15.05 -15.84 -10.59
N CYS A 148 14.17 -15.00 -11.16
CA CYS A 148 14.52 -14.04 -12.19
C CYS A 148 14.32 -12.61 -11.69
N ASN A 149 15.37 -11.79 -11.78
CA ASN A 149 15.28 -10.36 -11.55
C ASN A 149 15.17 -9.63 -12.89
N LEU A 150 13.93 -9.21 -13.23
CA LEU A 150 13.66 -8.57 -14.52
C LEU A 150 14.31 -7.19 -14.64
N THR A 151 14.46 -6.46 -13.55
CA THR A 151 15.08 -5.12 -13.53
C THR A 151 16.58 -5.18 -13.77
N ARG A 152 17.25 -6.19 -13.20
CA ARG A 152 18.71 -6.39 -13.34
C ARG A 152 19.07 -7.32 -14.48
N ASN A 153 18.07 -7.92 -15.11
CA ASN A 153 18.25 -8.92 -16.18
C ASN A 153 19.14 -10.09 -15.73
N THR A 154 18.89 -10.62 -14.53
CA THR A 154 19.65 -11.74 -13.95
C THR A 154 18.73 -12.89 -13.56
N PHE A 155 19.28 -14.10 -13.55
CA PHE A 155 18.61 -15.28 -13.00
C PHE A 155 19.54 -16.02 -12.04
N ARG A 156 18.94 -16.84 -11.18
CA ARG A 156 19.58 -17.78 -10.27
C ARG A 156 18.75 -19.05 -10.19
N ILE A 157 19.40 -20.22 -10.24
CA ILE A 157 18.72 -21.51 -10.02
C ILE A 157 18.58 -21.72 -8.51
N ILE A 158 17.35 -21.93 -8.05
CA ILE A 158 17.04 -22.21 -6.65
C ILE A 158 17.04 -23.73 -6.40
N ARG A 159 16.59 -24.50 -7.39
CA ARG A 159 16.52 -25.94 -7.34
C ARG A 159 16.79 -26.56 -8.69
N HIS A 160 17.67 -27.57 -8.71
CA HIS A 160 17.88 -28.42 -9.86
C HIS A 160 16.97 -29.65 -9.82
N SER A 161 16.41 -30.05 -10.95
CA SER A 161 15.80 -31.35 -11.12
C SER A 161 16.87 -32.43 -11.32
N SER A 162 16.62 -33.62 -10.79
CA SER A 162 17.50 -34.77 -11.02
C SER A 162 17.53 -35.27 -12.47
N GLY A 163 16.78 -34.66 -13.37
CA GLY A 163 16.70 -34.98 -14.80
C GLY A 163 16.93 -33.78 -15.70
N THR A 164 17.82 -32.85 -15.30
CA THR A 164 18.10 -31.60 -16.04
C THR A 164 18.41 -31.87 -17.50
N PHE A 165 17.59 -31.34 -18.40
CA PHE A 165 17.75 -31.45 -19.84
C PHE A 165 18.88 -30.58 -20.40
N LEU A 166 19.34 -29.58 -19.64
CA LEU A 166 20.32 -28.59 -20.06
C LEU A 166 21.36 -28.33 -18.96
N PRO A 167 22.65 -28.34 -19.27
CA PRO A 167 23.68 -27.90 -18.34
C PRO A 167 23.67 -26.37 -18.26
N LEU A 168 22.81 -25.82 -17.42
CA LEU A 168 22.72 -24.38 -17.20
C LEU A 168 23.62 -23.96 -16.03
N PRO A 169 24.23 -22.77 -16.07
CA PRO A 169 24.94 -22.21 -14.93
C PRO A 169 23.96 -21.87 -13.80
N ASP A 170 24.42 -21.99 -12.56
CA ASP A 170 23.60 -21.72 -11.38
C ASP A 170 23.07 -20.28 -11.31
N GLU A 171 23.77 -19.35 -11.95
CA GLU A 171 23.36 -17.94 -12.06
C GLU A 171 23.91 -17.30 -13.34
N GLY A 172 23.28 -16.21 -13.81
CA GLY A 172 23.71 -15.51 -15.00
C GLY A 172 22.74 -14.43 -15.45
N ARG A 173 22.88 -14.02 -16.71
CA ARG A 173 21.96 -13.07 -17.33
C ARG A 173 20.73 -13.80 -17.86
N LEU A 174 19.57 -13.21 -17.65
CA LEU A 174 18.30 -13.79 -18.10
C LEU A 174 18.20 -13.91 -19.62
N ASP A 175 18.83 -13.00 -20.37
CA ASP A 175 18.84 -13.08 -21.84
C ASP A 175 19.67 -14.24 -22.34
N ASP A 176 20.79 -14.57 -21.68
CA ASP A 176 21.62 -15.72 -22.01
C ASP A 176 20.85 -17.02 -21.73
N LEU A 177 20.12 -17.11 -20.62
CA LEU A 177 19.24 -18.23 -20.32
C LEU A 177 18.19 -18.43 -21.42
N LYS A 178 17.54 -17.35 -21.88
CA LYS A 178 16.55 -17.41 -22.96
C LYS A 178 17.16 -17.91 -24.28
N ALA A 179 18.38 -17.50 -24.57
CA ALA A 179 19.10 -17.96 -25.76
C ALA A 179 19.39 -19.47 -25.68
N MET A 180 19.95 -19.96 -24.56
CA MET A 180 20.25 -21.36 -24.34
C MET A 180 19.01 -22.26 -24.44
N VAL A 181 17.90 -21.85 -23.82
CA VAL A 181 16.63 -22.59 -23.88
C VAL A 181 16.11 -22.63 -25.33
N ARG A 182 16.21 -21.52 -26.07
CA ARG A 182 15.76 -21.46 -27.45
C ARG A 182 16.58 -22.37 -28.38
N GLU A 183 17.89 -22.42 -28.20
CA GLU A 183 18.77 -23.32 -28.96
C GLU A 183 18.50 -24.80 -28.69
N SER A 184 18.16 -25.15 -27.44
CA SER A 184 17.85 -26.54 -27.06
C SER A 184 16.50 -27.04 -27.57
N MET A 185 15.56 -26.13 -27.87
CA MET A 185 14.23 -26.49 -28.37
C MET A 185 14.22 -26.72 -29.90
N ILE A 186 15.33 -26.43 -30.60
CA ILE A 186 15.47 -26.54 -32.07
C ILE A 186 16.13 -27.88 -32.50
N HIS A 187 16.62 -28.63 -31.53
CA HIS A 187 17.21 -29.96 -31.75
C HIS A 187 16.39 -31.07 -31.10
#